data_f6a2ade736842c99f91c68c7d717b325
#
_entry.id   f6a2ade736842c99f91c68c7d717b325
#
_cell.length_a   1.000
_cell.length_b   1.000
_cell.length_c   1.000
_cell.angle_alpha   90.00
_cell.angle_beta   90.00
_cell.angle_gamma   90.00
#
_symmetry.space_group_name_H-M   'P 1'
#
loop_
_entity.id
_entity.type
_entity.pdbx_description
1 polymer ?
#
loop_
_entity_poly.entity_id
_entity_poly.type
_entity_poly.pdbx_seq_one_letter_code
_entity_poly.pdbx_strand_id
1 'polypeptide(L)'
;VEITEVTIPEDIRVYEFAEACGKSPAEVITVLFSLGMMVTKNDFLKQDELEILGEEFGIEVTVNDALEDVNYVDDYHDEDIDETTFVTRPPVVTIMGHVDHGKTSLLDKIRSSKVAKGEAGGITQHISSYTVEKNGQKITFVDTPGHAAFSAMRARGSAITDIVIIVVAADDGVKPQTEEVISHAKASGCPIIVAINKMDKETANPDMVKAQMAERDLTPIDWGGNTEFIGVSALTGLGIEELLENILIQAELLELKADPTAKAKAAVVESSLEKGRGPVATIIVQNGTLRIGDNIVCDTTFGRVKAIT
;
A
#
# COMPACT_ATOMS: atom_id res chain seq x y z
N VAL A 1 13.42 20.26 -42.27
CA VAL A 1 12.85 18.95 -41.96
C VAL A 1 11.45 19.20 -41.46
N GLU A 2 10.43 18.76 -42.21
CA GLU A 2 9.05 18.85 -41.73
C GLU A 2 8.89 17.87 -40.58
N ILE A 3 8.54 18.40 -39.40
CA ILE A 3 8.24 17.60 -38.20
C ILE A 3 6.79 17.16 -38.38
N THR A 4 6.54 15.87 -38.47
CA THR A 4 5.21 15.28 -38.65
C THR A 4 4.69 14.65 -37.39
N GLU A 5 5.53 14.40 -36.40
CA GLU A 5 5.19 13.80 -35.13
C GLU A 5 6.02 14.45 -34.01
N VAL A 6 5.42 14.76 -32.88
CA VAL A 6 6.10 15.32 -31.72
C VAL A 6 5.55 14.72 -30.43
N THR A 7 6.44 14.30 -29.55
CA THR A 7 6.11 13.82 -28.22
C THR A 7 6.41 14.93 -27.22
N ILE A 8 5.43 15.30 -26.41
CA ILE A 8 5.51 16.42 -25.45
C ILE A 8 5.04 15.98 -24.07
N PRO A 9 5.54 16.59 -22.99
CA PRO A 9 5.03 16.36 -21.65
C PRO A 9 3.62 16.95 -21.46
N GLU A 10 2.87 16.44 -20.49
CA GLU A 10 1.50 16.91 -20.17
C GLU A 10 1.47 18.40 -19.82
N ASP A 11 2.45 18.87 -19.06
CA ASP A 11 2.61 20.26 -18.68
C ASP A 11 3.64 20.96 -19.58
N ILE A 12 3.24 21.39 -20.80
CA ILE A 12 4.09 22.11 -21.72
C ILE A 12 3.66 23.56 -21.88
N ARG A 13 4.61 24.47 -21.98
CA ARG A 13 4.35 25.89 -22.22
C ARG A 13 4.34 26.19 -23.73
N VAL A 14 3.69 27.29 -24.10
CA VAL A 14 3.58 27.73 -25.48
C VAL A 14 4.95 27.82 -26.20
N TYR A 15 5.97 28.34 -25.54
CA TYR A 15 7.32 28.46 -26.16
C TYR A 15 8.01 27.12 -26.31
N GLU A 16 7.82 26.18 -25.38
CA GLU A 16 8.38 24.83 -25.40
C GLU A 16 7.73 23.99 -26.51
N PHE A 17 6.40 24.07 -26.62
CA PHE A 17 5.66 23.44 -27.71
C PHE A 17 6.09 23.97 -29.07
N ALA A 18 6.23 25.29 -29.20
CA ALA A 18 6.71 25.92 -30.46
C ALA A 18 8.09 25.41 -30.85
N GLU A 19 9.02 25.31 -29.89
CA GLU A 19 10.36 24.79 -30.12
C GLU A 19 10.35 23.33 -30.55
N ALA A 20 9.55 22.49 -29.85
CA ALA A 20 9.38 21.07 -30.19
C ALA A 20 8.83 20.85 -31.61
N CYS A 21 7.91 21.68 -32.05
CA CYS A 21 7.29 21.64 -33.38
C CYS A 21 8.11 22.37 -34.45
N GLY A 22 9.23 22.99 -34.10
CA GLY A 22 10.03 23.80 -35.03
C GLY A 22 9.32 25.06 -35.53
N LYS A 23 8.39 25.62 -34.74
CA LYS A 23 7.61 26.82 -35.00
C LYS A 23 8.07 27.97 -34.10
N SER A 24 7.66 29.19 -34.41
CA SER A 24 7.88 30.32 -33.53
C SER A 24 6.75 30.42 -32.49
N PRO A 25 7.01 30.87 -31.26
CA PRO A 25 5.93 31.10 -30.27
C PRO A 25 4.85 32.07 -30.75
N ALA A 26 5.20 33.00 -31.66
CA ALA A 26 4.24 33.93 -32.23
C ALA A 26 3.24 33.25 -33.18
N GLU A 27 3.66 32.23 -33.94
CA GLU A 27 2.78 31.46 -34.79
C GLU A 27 1.75 30.66 -33.92
N VAL A 28 2.22 30.01 -32.88
CA VAL A 28 1.34 29.26 -31.93
C VAL A 28 0.33 30.18 -31.28
N ILE A 29 0.76 31.34 -30.77
CA ILE A 29 -0.11 32.35 -30.17
C ILE A 29 -1.13 32.87 -31.20
N THR A 30 -0.74 33.08 -32.44
CA THR A 30 -1.63 33.60 -33.50
C THR A 30 -2.75 32.60 -33.81
N VAL A 31 -2.43 31.31 -33.87
CA VAL A 31 -3.44 30.26 -34.08
C VAL A 31 -4.43 30.24 -32.93
N LEU A 32 -3.98 30.19 -31.70
CA LEU A 32 -4.85 30.18 -30.51
C LEU A 32 -5.67 31.46 -30.39
N PHE A 33 -5.08 32.61 -30.74
CA PHE A 33 -5.79 33.90 -30.74
C PHE A 33 -6.92 33.93 -31.80
N SER A 34 -6.71 33.33 -32.98
CA SER A 34 -7.74 33.25 -34.03
C SER A 34 -8.96 32.45 -33.59
N LEU A 35 -8.78 31.55 -32.61
CA LEU A 35 -9.82 30.74 -31.99
C LEU A 35 -10.41 31.36 -30.71
N GLY A 36 -10.01 32.59 -30.41
CA GLY A 36 -10.51 33.35 -29.27
C GLY A 36 -9.82 33.07 -27.94
N MET A 37 -8.71 32.34 -27.96
CA MET A 37 -7.92 32.01 -26.75
C MET A 37 -6.80 33.02 -26.58
N MET A 38 -6.76 33.71 -25.43
CA MET A 38 -5.70 34.66 -25.09
C MET A 38 -4.65 33.97 -24.28
N VAL A 39 -3.53 33.64 -24.89
CA VAL A 39 -2.39 33.01 -24.24
C VAL A 39 -1.12 33.83 -24.42
N THR A 40 -0.20 33.71 -23.50
CA THR A 40 1.15 34.28 -23.57
C THR A 40 2.17 33.15 -23.79
N LYS A 41 3.38 33.51 -24.16
CA LYS A 41 4.44 32.52 -24.41
C LYS A 41 4.79 31.63 -23.21
N ASN A 42 4.46 32.07 -21.99
CA ASN A 42 4.78 31.34 -20.75
C ASN A 42 3.60 30.58 -20.17
N ASP A 43 2.42 30.66 -20.79
CA ASP A 43 1.24 29.96 -20.31
C ASP A 43 1.35 28.47 -20.70
N PHE A 44 0.76 27.61 -19.86
CA PHE A 44 0.68 26.18 -20.15
C PHE A 44 -0.44 25.91 -21.14
N LEU A 45 -0.19 25.00 -22.07
CA LEU A 45 -1.19 24.52 -23.02
C LEU A 45 -2.03 23.41 -22.38
N LYS A 46 -3.34 23.48 -22.63
CA LYS A 46 -4.27 22.43 -22.22
C LYS A 46 -4.38 21.37 -23.32
N GLN A 47 -4.88 20.21 -22.98
CA GLN A 47 -5.04 19.09 -23.91
C GLN A 47 -5.85 19.47 -25.15
N ASP A 48 -6.99 20.17 -24.96
CA ASP A 48 -7.82 20.66 -26.06
C ASP A 48 -7.04 21.63 -27.01
N GLU A 49 -6.17 22.45 -26.44
CA GLU A 49 -5.36 23.41 -27.19
C GLU A 49 -4.25 22.69 -27.98
N LEU A 50 -3.69 21.61 -27.42
CA LEU A 50 -2.68 20.78 -28.08
C LEU A 50 -3.25 20.00 -29.27
N GLU A 51 -4.46 19.46 -29.14
CA GLU A 51 -5.15 18.77 -30.24
C GLU A 51 -5.43 19.73 -31.41
N ILE A 52 -5.92 20.93 -31.12
CA ILE A 52 -6.18 21.96 -32.13
C ILE A 52 -4.91 22.41 -32.84
N LEU A 53 -3.83 22.62 -32.08
CA LEU A 53 -2.53 23.01 -32.64
C LEU A 53 -1.94 21.89 -33.50
N GLY A 54 -2.11 20.63 -33.10
CA GLY A 54 -1.69 19.47 -33.89
C GLY A 54 -2.41 19.40 -35.23
N GLU A 55 -3.73 19.60 -35.25
CA GLU A 55 -4.53 19.65 -36.49
C GLU A 55 -4.12 20.80 -37.39
N GLU A 56 -3.96 22.02 -36.84
CA GLU A 56 -3.65 23.22 -37.65
C GLU A 56 -2.24 23.18 -38.24
N PHE A 57 -1.26 22.64 -37.51
CA PHE A 57 0.09 22.48 -37.98
C PHE A 57 0.37 21.19 -38.76
N GLY A 58 -0.62 20.26 -38.80
CA GLY A 58 -0.49 18.96 -39.45
C GLY A 58 0.55 18.07 -38.77
N ILE A 59 0.67 18.17 -37.42
CA ILE A 59 1.63 17.45 -36.61
C ILE A 59 0.83 16.52 -35.67
N GLU A 60 1.20 15.25 -35.65
CA GLU A 60 0.67 14.31 -34.66
C GLU A 60 1.32 14.58 -33.31
N VAL A 61 0.51 15.03 -32.35
CA VAL A 61 0.94 15.39 -31.00
C VAL A 61 0.65 14.23 -30.09
N THR A 62 1.68 13.56 -29.60
CA THR A 62 1.58 12.54 -28.56
C THR A 62 1.96 13.19 -27.23
N VAL A 63 1.01 13.23 -26.29
CA VAL A 63 1.29 13.67 -24.91
C VAL A 63 1.89 12.49 -24.19
N ASN A 64 3.15 12.63 -23.80
CA ASN A 64 3.81 11.67 -22.94
C ASN A 64 3.57 12.08 -21.51
N ASP A 65 2.80 11.27 -20.77
CA ASP A 65 2.76 11.42 -19.32
C ASP A 65 4.16 11.05 -18.80
N ALA A 66 4.94 12.09 -18.47
CA ALA A 66 6.32 11.92 -17.97
C ALA A 66 6.37 11.05 -16.69
N LEU A 67 5.19 10.73 -16.14
CA LEU A 67 5.03 9.80 -15.02
C LEU A 67 4.85 8.35 -15.49
N GLU A 68 4.44 8.08 -16.73
CA GLU A 68 4.40 6.71 -17.28
C GLU A 68 5.77 6.21 -17.75
N ASP A 69 6.63 7.10 -18.26
CA ASP A 69 7.98 6.71 -18.74
C ASP A 69 9.04 6.58 -17.64
N VAL A 70 8.72 7.01 -16.42
CA VAL A 70 9.58 6.84 -15.26
C VAL A 70 8.94 5.89 -14.26
N ASN A 71 8.44 4.78 -14.75
CA ASN A 71 8.03 3.68 -13.89
C ASN A 71 9.29 2.96 -13.40
N TYR A 72 10.04 3.62 -12.48
CA TYR A 72 11.20 3.00 -11.81
C TYR A 72 10.86 1.67 -11.11
N VAL A 73 9.58 1.32 -11.05
CA VAL A 73 9.09 0.04 -10.54
C VAL A 73 9.17 -1.03 -11.63
N ASP A 74 8.99 -0.68 -12.90
CA ASP A 74 9.05 -1.61 -14.04
C ASP A 74 10.47 -1.75 -14.60
N ASP A 75 11.34 -0.72 -14.49
CA ASP A 75 12.77 -0.82 -14.78
C ASP A 75 13.55 -1.66 -13.75
N TYR A 76 12.88 -2.10 -12.69
CA TYR A 76 13.35 -3.15 -11.82
C TYR A 76 13.01 -4.51 -12.43
N HIS A 77 13.45 -4.74 -13.66
CA HIS A 77 13.40 -6.06 -14.26
C HIS A 77 14.26 -7.02 -13.44
N ASP A 78 13.65 -8.13 -13.10
CA ASP A 78 14.22 -9.30 -12.48
C ASP A 78 15.36 -9.97 -13.30
N GLU A 79 16.02 -9.24 -14.21
CA GLU A 79 16.99 -9.81 -15.16
C GLU A 79 18.31 -10.27 -14.55
N ASP A 80 18.58 -9.90 -13.28
CA ASP A 80 19.79 -10.33 -12.56
C ASP A 80 19.48 -11.00 -11.19
N ILE A 81 18.30 -11.60 -11.03
CA ILE A 81 17.94 -12.26 -9.79
C ILE A 81 18.57 -13.65 -9.77
N ASP A 82 19.64 -13.77 -9.03
CA ASP A 82 20.20 -15.06 -8.66
C ASP A 82 19.28 -15.71 -7.60
N GLU A 83 18.44 -16.66 -8.04
CA GLU A 83 17.51 -17.37 -7.14
C GLU A 83 18.21 -18.02 -5.94
N THR A 84 19.53 -18.18 -5.98
CA THR A 84 20.34 -18.73 -4.88
C THR A 84 20.46 -17.77 -3.70
N THR A 85 20.22 -16.49 -3.89
CA THR A 85 20.30 -15.44 -2.84
C THR A 85 18.99 -15.25 -2.08
N PHE A 86 17.89 -15.82 -2.54
CA PHE A 86 16.59 -15.67 -1.90
C PHE A 86 16.53 -16.32 -0.51
N VAL A 87 16.04 -15.54 0.44
CA VAL A 87 15.73 -16.01 1.79
C VAL A 87 14.23 -15.83 2.06
N THR A 88 13.68 -16.68 2.92
CA THR A 88 12.31 -16.52 3.39
C THR A 88 12.19 -15.22 4.18
N ARG A 89 11.25 -14.35 3.79
CA ARG A 89 10.98 -13.11 4.52
C ARG A 89 9.77 -13.23 5.45
N PRO A 90 9.73 -12.45 6.52
CA PRO A 90 8.56 -12.38 7.38
C PRO A 90 7.31 -11.94 6.61
N PRO A 91 6.13 -12.54 6.89
CA PRO A 91 4.88 -12.04 6.35
C PRO A 91 4.52 -10.68 6.93
N VAL A 92 3.94 -9.84 6.09
CA VAL A 92 3.32 -8.57 6.49
C VAL A 92 1.82 -8.80 6.64
N VAL A 93 1.33 -8.63 7.85
CA VAL A 93 -0.06 -8.93 8.25
C VAL A 93 -0.77 -7.64 8.61
N THR A 94 -1.87 -7.36 7.94
CA THR A 94 -2.71 -6.20 8.29
C THR A 94 -3.95 -6.64 9.05
N ILE A 95 -4.25 -5.94 10.14
CA ILE A 95 -5.44 -6.19 10.96
C ILE A 95 -6.49 -5.13 10.67
N MET A 96 -7.67 -5.59 10.30
CA MET A 96 -8.83 -4.79 9.97
C MET A 96 -10.05 -5.18 10.79
N GLY A 97 -11.06 -4.34 10.81
CA GLY A 97 -12.33 -4.64 11.47
C GLY A 97 -13.01 -3.37 11.96
N HIS A 98 -14.22 -3.49 12.43
CA HIS A 98 -14.99 -2.38 12.98
C HIS A 98 -14.32 -1.77 14.25
N VAL A 99 -14.59 -0.49 14.49
CA VAL A 99 -14.27 0.16 15.78
C VAL A 99 -14.96 -0.66 16.88
N ASP A 100 -14.37 -0.76 18.07
CA ASP A 100 -14.88 -1.53 19.22
C ASP A 100 -14.91 -3.06 19.09
N HIS A 101 -14.52 -3.64 17.96
CA HIS A 101 -14.32 -5.10 17.83
C HIS A 101 -13.03 -5.58 18.50
N GLY A 102 -12.24 -4.66 19.06
CA GLY A 102 -11.07 -4.97 19.88
C GLY A 102 -9.78 -5.22 19.08
N LYS A 103 -9.63 -4.62 17.89
CA LYS A 103 -8.38 -4.68 17.08
C LYS A 103 -7.15 -4.28 17.90
N THR A 104 -7.17 -3.05 18.43
CA THR A 104 -6.05 -2.51 19.22
C THR A 104 -5.75 -3.39 20.44
N SER A 105 -6.79 -3.84 21.16
CA SER A 105 -6.60 -4.75 22.29
C SER A 105 -6.00 -6.10 21.87
N LEU A 106 -6.39 -6.61 20.70
CA LEU A 106 -5.81 -7.85 20.15
C LEU A 106 -4.34 -7.66 19.80
N LEU A 107 -4.02 -6.55 19.16
CA LEU A 107 -2.65 -6.18 18.81
C LEU A 107 -1.78 -5.99 20.06
N ASP A 108 -2.28 -5.27 21.05
CA ASP A 108 -1.58 -5.08 22.34
C ASP A 108 -1.36 -6.42 23.06
N LYS A 109 -2.33 -7.32 22.98
CA LYS A 109 -2.20 -8.65 23.57
C LYS A 109 -1.16 -9.50 22.86
N ILE A 110 -1.16 -9.51 21.51
CA ILE A 110 -0.16 -10.18 20.71
C ILE A 110 1.23 -9.60 21.03
N ARG A 111 1.36 -8.29 21.09
CA ARG A 111 2.59 -7.59 21.43
C ARG A 111 3.06 -7.93 22.84
N SER A 112 2.20 -7.85 23.86
CA SER A 112 2.54 -8.10 25.25
C SER A 112 2.90 -9.56 25.53
N SER A 113 2.33 -10.49 24.79
CA SER A 113 2.59 -11.93 24.96
C SER A 113 3.92 -12.37 24.34
N LYS A 114 4.47 -11.60 23.38
CA LYS A 114 5.63 -12.01 22.58
C LYS A 114 6.78 -11.01 22.56
N VAL A 115 6.63 -9.78 23.08
CA VAL A 115 7.74 -8.83 23.18
C VAL A 115 8.58 -9.19 24.39
N ALA A 116 9.74 -9.74 24.15
CA ALA A 116 10.78 -9.84 25.15
C ALA A 116 11.22 -8.42 25.56
N LYS A 117 10.88 -8.04 26.80
CA LYS A 117 11.42 -6.94 27.61
C LYS A 117 12.24 -5.89 26.84
N GLY A 118 11.66 -4.76 26.51
CA GLY A 118 12.51 -3.68 26.05
C GLY A 118 11.91 -2.39 25.53
N GLU A 119 10.61 -2.14 25.56
CA GLU A 119 10.13 -0.78 25.23
C GLU A 119 8.96 -0.34 26.13
N ALA A 120 9.21 0.78 26.83
CA ALA A 120 8.23 1.48 27.64
C ALA A 120 7.50 2.53 26.78
N GLY A 121 6.17 2.57 26.82
CA GLY A 121 5.39 3.70 26.34
C GLY A 121 4.16 3.30 25.55
N GLY A 122 3.04 3.05 26.23
CA GLY A 122 1.73 2.94 25.59
C GLY A 122 1.23 4.29 25.11
N ILE A 123 0.72 4.30 23.91
CA ILE A 123 -0.40 5.04 23.30
C ILE A 123 -0.09 5.21 21.81
N THR A 124 -0.87 4.54 20.94
CA THR A 124 -0.71 4.61 19.49
C THR A 124 -1.69 5.62 18.92
N GLN A 125 -1.18 6.70 18.35
CA GLN A 125 -1.94 7.64 17.51
C GLN A 125 -1.44 7.66 16.05
N HIS A 126 -0.48 6.82 15.71
CA HIS A 126 0.13 6.73 14.37
C HIS A 126 0.05 5.29 13.87
N ILE A 127 0.11 5.11 12.55
CA ILE A 127 0.21 3.77 11.95
C ILE A 127 1.42 3.08 12.58
N SER A 128 1.18 2.03 13.34
CA SER A 128 2.23 1.29 14.03
C SER A 128 2.51 0.01 13.28
N SER A 129 3.74 -0.17 12.84
CA SER A 129 4.23 -1.48 12.45
C SER A 129 5.08 -2.05 13.57
N TYR A 130 4.92 -3.31 13.88
CA TYR A 130 5.76 -4.00 14.84
C TYR A 130 5.95 -5.46 14.45
N THR A 131 7.07 -6.01 14.86
CA THR A 131 7.44 -7.39 14.56
C THR A 131 7.30 -8.24 15.82
N VAL A 132 6.67 -9.39 15.67
CA VAL A 132 6.52 -10.42 16.71
C VAL A 132 7.28 -11.66 16.27
N GLU A 133 7.89 -12.36 17.21
CA GLU A 133 8.56 -13.63 16.94
C GLU A 133 7.76 -14.80 17.52
N LYS A 134 7.48 -15.80 16.69
CA LYS A 134 6.85 -17.05 17.05
C LYS A 134 7.67 -18.22 16.50
N ASN A 135 8.12 -19.13 17.36
CA ASN A 135 8.91 -20.31 16.97
C ASN A 135 10.17 -19.99 16.14
N GLY A 136 10.82 -18.85 16.40
CA GLY A 136 11.98 -18.40 15.63
C GLY A 136 11.64 -17.73 14.29
N GLN A 137 10.37 -17.63 13.94
CA GLN A 137 9.90 -16.94 12.75
C GLN A 137 9.29 -15.57 13.12
N LYS A 138 9.55 -14.57 12.30
CA LYS A 138 9.07 -13.21 12.52
C LYS A 138 7.78 -12.97 11.75
N ILE A 139 6.86 -12.21 12.33
CA ILE A 139 5.62 -11.74 11.71
C ILE A 139 5.58 -10.23 11.89
N THR A 140 5.39 -9.48 10.82
CA THR A 140 5.26 -8.03 10.87
C THR A 140 3.80 -7.64 10.81
N PHE A 141 3.29 -7.03 11.85
CA PHE A 141 1.93 -6.51 11.93
C PHE A 141 1.90 -5.04 11.54
N VAL A 142 0.89 -4.65 10.76
CA VAL A 142 0.61 -3.27 10.39
C VAL A 142 -0.77 -2.92 10.96
N ASP A 143 -0.78 -1.99 11.90
CA ASP A 143 -2.02 -1.41 12.42
C ASP A 143 -2.35 -0.18 11.58
N THR A 144 -3.42 -0.25 10.83
CA THR A 144 -3.89 0.88 10.03
C THR A 144 -5.07 1.54 10.70
N PRO A 145 -4.97 2.81 11.15
CA PRO A 145 -6.11 3.54 11.63
C PRO A 145 -7.06 3.85 10.48
N GLY A 146 -8.11 3.02 10.34
CA GLY A 146 -9.24 3.29 9.46
C GLY A 146 -9.04 3.07 7.96
N HIS A 147 -10.15 3.10 7.25
CA HIS A 147 -10.36 2.78 5.84
C HIS A 147 -9.53 3.61 4.83
N ALA A 148 -9.21 4.87 5.16
CA ALA A 148 -8.56 5.81 4.25
C ALA A 148 -7.12 5.43 3.90
N ALA A 149 -6.35 4.87 4.85
CA ALA A 149 -4.97 4.45 4.59
C ALA A 149 -4.90 3.28 3.60
N PHE A 150 -5.87 2.35 3.69
CA PHE A 150 -5.90 1.18 2.82
C PHE A 150 -6.28 1.50 1.37
N SER A 151 -7.18 2.46 1.15
CA SER A 151 -7.55 2.93 -0.19
C SER A 151 -6.38 3.64 -0.88
N ALA A 152 -5.63 4.46 -0.13
CA ALA A 152 -4.46 5.15 -0.65
C ALA A 152 -3.28 4.19 -0.95
N MET A 153 -3.12 3.12 -0.16
CA MET A 153 -2.10 2.10 -0.39
C MET A 153 -2.37 1.26 -1.64
N ARG A 154 -3.64 1.04 -1.98
CA ARG A 154 -4.04 0.28 -3.17
C ARG A 154 -3.91 1.09 -4.46
N ALA A 155 -4.21 2.38 -4.45
CA ALA A 155 -4.11 3.25 -5.61
C ALA A 155 -2.69 3.33 -6.19
N ARG A 156 -1.67 2.91 -5.42
CA ARG A 156 -0.25 2.91 -5.81
C ARG A 156 0.28 1.54 -6.25
N GLY A 157 -0.59 0.55 -6.51
CA GLY A 157 -0.20 -0.74 -7.12
C GLY A 157 0.70 -1.67 -6.30
N SER A 158 1.18 -1.26 -5.13
CA SER A 158 2.02 -2.11 -4.29
C SER A 158 1.19 -2.76 -3.18
N ALA A 159 0.90 -4.05 -3.28
CA ALA A 159 0.37 -4.82 -2.17
C ALA A 159 1.44 -4.87 -1.06
N ILE A 160 1.25 -4.07 0.00
CA ILE A 160 2.16 -4.09 1.15
C ILE A 160 1.89 -5.32 2.01
N THR A 161 0.66 -5.79 1.99
CA THR A 161 0.11 -6.83 2.85
C THR A 161 0.17 -8.18 2.18
N ASP A 162 0.65 -9.18 2.89
CA ASP A 162 0.64 -10.57 2.43
C ASP A 162 -0.59 -11.33 2.95
N ILE A 163 -1.06 -11.01 4.17
CA ILE A 163 -2.18 -11.67 4.84
C ILE A 163 -3.06 -10.61 5.50
N VAL A 164 -4.37 -10.74 5.37
CA VAL A 164 -5.34 -9.85 6.01
C VAL A 164 -6.05 -10.58 7.14
N ILE A 165 -6.11 -9.98 8.33
CA ILE A 165 -6.92 -10.46 9.46
C ILE A 165 -8.13 -9.55 9.63
N ILE A 166 -9.33 -10.12 9.53
CA ILE A 166 -10.58 -9.41 9.82
C ILE A 166 -11.02 -9.75 11.23
N VAL A 167 -11.08 -8.74 12.10
CA VAL A 167 -11.54 -8.91 13.50
C VAL A 167 -13.01 -8.60 13.58
N VAL A 168 -13.79 -9.58 14.06
CA VAL A 168 -15.23 -9.45 14.31
C VAL A 168 -15.52 -9.86 15.76
N ALA A 169 -16.28 -9.05 16.48
CA ALA A 169 -16.65 -9.39 17.86
C ALA A 169 -17.76 -10.46 17.86
N ALA A 170 -17.59 -11.50 18.67
CA ALA A 170 -18.51 -12.64 18.76
C ALA A 170 -19.91 -12.27 19.30
N ASP A 171 -19.99 -11.18 20.07
CA ASP A 171 -21.23 -10.67 20.67
C ASP A 171 -21.97 -9.64 19.81
N ASP A 172 -21.33 -9.13 18.76
CA ASP A 172 -21.84 -8.00 17.97
C ASP A 172 -22.05 -8.36 16.49
N GLY A 173 -21.30 -9.31 15.97
CA GLY A 173 -21.41 -9.78 14.59
C GLY A 173 -20.87 -8.78 13.55
N VAL A 174 -21.29 -8.98 12.30
CA VAL A 174 -20.89 -8.16 11.17
C VAL A 174 -21.65 -6.83 11.17
N LYS A 175 -20.92 -5.73 11.11
CA LYS A 175 -21.45 -4.35 11.04
C LYS A 175 -21.26 -3.77 9.64
N PRO A 176 -21.97 -2.68 9.27
CA PRO A 176 -21.80 -2.05 7.96
C PRO A 176 -20.34 -1.72 7.61
N GLN A 177 -19.55 -1.25 8.57
CA GLN A 177 -18.12 -1.01 8.37
C GLN A 177 -17.32 -2.30 8.13
N THR A 178 -17.78 -3.43 8.67
CA THR A 178 -17.16 -4.73 8.41
C THR A 178 -17.36 -5.17 6.95
N GLU A 179 -18.48 -4.81 6.34
CA GLU A 179 -18.74 -5.07 4.91
C GLU A 179 -17.76 -4.34 4.00
N GLU A 180 -17.46 -3.09 4.32
CA GLU A 180 -16.45 -2.31 3.62
C GLU A 180 -15.06 -2.95 3.78
N VAL A 181 -14.70 -3.37 4.99
CA VAL A 181 -13.46 -4.10 5.28
C VAL A 181 -13.37 -5.40 4.48
N ILE A 182 -14.44 -6.18 4.41
CA ILE A 182 -14.51 -7.43 3.62
C ILE A 182 -14.26 -7.13 2.15
N SER A 183 -14.93 -6.11 1.60
CA SER A 183 -14.75 -5.69 0.20
C SER A 183 -13.30 -5.29 -0.08
N HIS A 184 -12.68 -4.57 0.83
CA HIS A 184 -11.27 -4.17 0.74
C HIS A 184 -10.32 -5.37 0.85
N ALA A 185 -10.56 -6.27 1.78
CA ALA A 185 -9.75 -7.48 1.95
C ALA A 185 -9.82 -8.39 0.71
N LYS A 186 -11.01 -8.61 0.17
CA LYS A 186 -11.19 -9.40 -1.06
C LYS A 186 -10.49 -8.77 -2.27
N ALA A 187 -10.58 -7.47 -2.41
CA ALA A 187 -9.95 -6.76 -3.53
C ALA A 187 -8.41 -6.73 -3.43
N SER A 188 -7.81 -6.99 -2.27
CA SER A 188 -6.34 -7.13 -2.14
C SER A 188 -5.82 -8.41 -2.77
N GLY A 189 -6.67 -9.43 -2.93
CA GLY A 189 -6.27 -10.76 -3.41
C GLY A 189 -5.44 -11.57 -2.40
N CYS A 190 -5.22 -11.04 -1.19
CA CYS A 190 -4.46 -11.72 -0.15
C CYS A 190 -5.32 -12.76 0.59
N PRO A 191 -4.72 -13.81 1.15
CA PRO A 191 -5.41 -14.71 2.09
C PRO A 191 -6.04 -13.93 3.23
N ILE A 192 -7.27 -14.33 3.60
CA ILE A 192 -8.04 -13.72 4.67
C ILE A 192 -8.19 -14.71 5.81
N ILE A 193 -7.87 -14.27 7.04
CA ILE A 193 -8.17 -14.98 8.29
C ILE A 193 -9.21 -14.16 9.05
N VAL A 194 -10.25 -14.81 9.56
CA VAL A 194 -11.26 -14.16 10.40
C VAL A 194 -10.97 -14.47 11.86
N ALA A 195 -10.65 -13.45 12.63
CA ALA A 195 -10.49 -13.55 14.08
C ALA A 195 -11.79 -13.16 14.78
N ILE A 196 -12.49 -14.15 15.35
CA ILE A 196 -13.71 -13.92 16.13
C ILE A 196 -13.28 -13.55 17.55
N ASN A 197 -13.30 -12.27 17.86
CA ASN A 197 -12.83 -11.76 19.16
C ASN A 197 -13.93 -11.73 20.22
N LYS A 198 -13.53 -11.50 21.46
CA LYS A 198 -14.41 -11.47 22.65
C LYS A 198 -15.09 -12.82 22.96
N MET A 199 -14.38 -13.92 22.68
CA MET A 199 -14.87 -15.28 22.99
C MET A 199 -15.03 -15.54 24.48
N ASP A 200 -14.52 -14.67 25.34
CA ASP A 200 -14.66 -14.69 26.79
C ASP A 200 -16.03 -14.23 27.28
N LYS A 201 -16.86 -13.62 26.46
CA LYS A 201 -18.18 -13.14 26.84
C LYS A 201 -19.22 -14.25 26.84
N GLU A 202 -20.14 -14.23 27.80
CA GLU A 202 -21.28 -15.17 27.86
C GLU A 202 -22.22 -15.04 26.65
N THR A 203 -22.28 -13.84 26.06
CA THR A 203 -23.06 -13.53 24.85
C THR A 203 -22.36 -13.86 23.54
N ALA A 204 -21.16 -14.45 23.59
CA ALA A 204 -20.40 -14.82 22.41
C ALA A 204 -21.14 -15.86 21.55
N ASN A 205 -21.34 -15.56 20.29
CA ASN A 205 -21.99 -16.45 19.34
C ASN A 205 -21.13 -16.54 18.04
N PRO A 206 -20.11 -17.40 18.02
CA PRO A 206 -19.22 -17.55 16.86
C PRO A 206 -19.96 -18.10 15.62
N ASP A 207 -20.98 -18.93 15.80
CA ASP A 207 -21.74 -19.50 14.67
C ASP A 207 -22.56 -18.42 13.94
N MET A 208 -23.06 -17.43 14.67
CA MET A 208 -23.70 -16.26 14.08
C MET A 208 -22.70 -15.48 13.19
N VAL A 209 -21.49 -15.24 13.67
CA VAL A 209 -20.44 -14.55 12.91
C VAL A 209 -20.07 -15.34 11.67
N LYS A 210 -19.87 -16.68 11.81
CA LYS A 210 -19.56 -17.56 10.67
C LYS A 210 -20.64 -17.51 9.61
N ALA A 211 -21.92 -17.56 9.99
CA ALA A 211 -23.06 -17.49 9.08
C ALA A 211 -23.10 -16.14 8.35
N GLN A 212 -22.94 -15.03 9.06
CA GLN A 212 -22.94 -13.69 8.46
C GLN A 212 -21.76 -13.46 7.51
N MET A 213 -20.59 -14.02 7.80
CA MET A 213 -19.43 -13.95 6.93
C MET A 213 -19.59 -14.83 5.69
N ALA A 214 -20.22 -16.02 5.84
CA ALA A 214 -20.52 -16.94 4.73
C ALA A 214 -21.51 -16.30 3.73
N GLU A 215 -22.48 -15.51 4.18
CA GLU A 215 -23.38 -14.72 3.32
C GLU A 215 -22.61 -13.69 2.44
N ARG A 216 -21.38 -13.40 2.81
CA ARG A 216 -20.48 -12.46 2.13
C ARG A 216 -19.30 -13.17 1.44
N ASP A 217 -19.50 -14.44 1.04
CA ASP A 217 -18.52 -15.31 0.37
C ASP A 217 -17.20 -15.50 1.16
N LEU A 218 -17.23 -15.43 2.47
CA LEU A 218 -16.17 -15.85 3.36
C LEU A 218 -16.66 -17.04 4.16
N THR A 219 -16.64 -18.21 3.51
CA THR A 219 -17.16 -19.44 4.11
C THR A 219 -16.06 -20.15 4.91
N PRO A 220 -16.35 -20.56 6.15
CA PRO A 220 -15.40 -21.31 6.98
C PRO A 220 -14.94 -22.61 6.32
N ILE A 221 -13.70 -23.03 6.58
CA ILE A 221 -13.17 -24.31 6.13
C ILE A 221 -14.02 -25.47 6.68
N ASP A 222 -14.46 -25.39 7.92
CA ASP A 222 -15.35 -26.38 8.56
C ASP A 222 -16.69 -26.58 7.81
N TRP A 223 -17.12 -25.57 7.05
CA TRP A 223 -18.34 -25.61 6.23
C TRP A 223 -18.07 -25.85 4.74
N GLY A 224 -16.84 -26.27 4.43
CA GLY A 224 -16.42 -26.57 3.04
C GLY A 224 -15.96 -25.34 2.25
N GLY A 225 -15.68 -24.23 2.91
CA GLY A 225 -15.09 -23.03 2.32
C GLY A 225 -13.57 -23.05 2.33
N ASN A 226 -12.99 -21.87 2.17
CA ASN A 226 -11.53 -21.65 2.08
C ASN A 226 -11.00 -20.59 3.05
N THR A 227 -11.84 -20.11 3.97
CA THR A 227 -11.47 -19.06 4.93
C THR A 227 -11.27 -19.65 6.32
N GLU A 228 -10.14 -19.33 6.95
CA GLU A 228 -9.85 -19.74 8.32
C GLU A 228 -10.56 -18.83 9.31
N PHE A 229 -11.21 -19.45 10.32
CA PHE A 229 -11.92 -18.75 11.40
C PHE A 229 -11.35 -19.17 12.74
N ILE A 230 -10.81 -18.23 13.50
CA ILE A 230 -10.17 -18.49 14.78
C ILE A 230 -10.86 -17.69 15.88
N GLY A 231 -11.34 -18.39 16.90
CA GLY A 231 -11.91 -17.77 18.09
C GLY A 231 -10.81 -17.23 19.00
N VAL A 232 -10.82 -15.94 19.29
CA VAL A 232 -9.81 -15.29 20.12
C VAL A 232 -10.43 -14.47 21.24
N SER A 233 -9.66 -14.22 22.29
CA SER A 233 -9.97 -13.23 23.30
C SER A 233 -8.74 -12.36 23.58
N ALA A 234 -8.83 -11.10 23.21
CA ALA A 234 -7.80 -10.14 23.54
C ALA A 234 -7.62 -9.94 25.04
N LEU A 235 -8.68 -10.16 25.83
CA LEU A 235 -8.66 -10.04 27.29
C LEU A 235 -7.90 -11.20 27.95
N THR A 236 -8.31 -12.43 27.64
CA THR A 236 -7.76 -13.64 28.30
C THR A 236 -6.49 -14.18 27.61
N GLY A 237 -6.34 -13.90 26.31
CA GLY A 237 -5.28 -14.46 25.48
C GLY A 237 -5.65 -15.78 24.80
N LEU A 238 -6.90 -16.21 24.93
CA LEU A 238 -7.42 -17.41 24.28
C LEU A 238 -7.24 -17.28 22.75
N GLY A 239 -6.79 -18.35 22.09
CA GLY A 239 -6.68 -18.46 20.64
C GLY A 239 -5.56 -17.62 19.98
N ILE A 240 -4.80 -16.83 20.74
CA ILE A 240 -3.73 -15.98 20.19
C ILE A 240 -2.62 -16.84 19.58
N GLU A 241 -2.22 -17.91 20.27
CA GLU A 241 -1.16 -18.82 19.78
C GLU A 241 -1.59 -19.51 18.48
N GLU A 242 -2.84 -19.97 18.42
CA GLU A 242 -3.44 -20.57 17.24
C GLU A 242 -3.51 -19.60 16.07
N LEU A 243 -3.89 -18.33 16.32
CA LEU A 243 -3.89 -17.28 15.31
C LEU A 243 -2.48 -17.08 14.72
N LEU A 244 -1.46 -16.99 15.55
CA LEU A 244 -0.08 -16.81 15.10
C LEU A 244 0.43 -18.03 14.31
N GLU A 245 0.06 -19.24 14.72
CA GLU A 245 0.39 -20.48 13.98
C GLU A 245 -0.26 -20.50 12.61
N ASN A 246 -1.53 -20.15 12.51
CA ASN A 246 -2.24 -20.06 11.23
C ASN A 246 -1.63 -19.01 10.29
N ILE A 247 -1.21 -17.85 10.80
CA ILE A 247 -0.49 -16.86 10.02
C ILE A 247 0.78 -17.44 9.42
N LEU A 248 1.56 -18.18 10.21
CA LEU A 248 2.80 -18.80 9.74
C LEU A 248 2.55 -19.88 8.70
N ILE A 249 1.50 -20.70 8.86
CA ILE A 249 1.09 -21.72 7.87
C ILE A 249 0.71 -21.04 6.55
N GLN A 250 -0.10 -19.96 6.59
CA GLN A 250 -0.46 -19.22 5.40
C GLN A 250 0.77 -18.56 4.73
N ALA A 251 1.70 -18.02 5.53
CA ALA A 251 2.95 -17.45 5.02
C ALA A 251 3.84 -18.48 4.32
N GLU A 252 3.88 -19.71 4.83
CA GLU A 252 4.61 -20.81 4.22
C GLU A 252 3.99 -21.21 2.86
N LEU A 253 2.66 -21.28 2.78
CA LEU A 253 1.95 -21.57 1.54
C LEU A 253 2.15 -20.48 0.46
N LEU A 254 2.38 -19.24 0.88
CA LEU A 254 2.66 -18.11 -0.01
C LEU A 254 4.11 -18.10 -0.52
N GLU A 255 5.00 -18.94 0.04
CA GLU A 255 6.43 -19.00 -0.31
C GLU A 255 7.11 -17.61 -0.35
N LEU A 256 6.86 -16.78 0.65
CA LEU A 256 7.35 -15.39 0.70
C LEU A 256 8.88 -15.34 0.72
N LYS A 257 9.47 -14.84 -0.33
CA LYS A 257 10.93 -14.74 -0.53
C LYS A 257 11.36 -13.30 -0.78
N ALA A 258 12.59 -12.98 -0.44
CA ALA A 258 13.23 -11.71 -0.77
C ALA A 258 14.73 -11.92 -0.93
N ASP A 259 15.37 -11.09 -1.74
CA ASP A 259 16.83 -11.05 -1.88
C ASP A 259 17.40 -9.92 -1.00
N PRO A 260 18.07 -10.24 0.12
CA PRO A 260 18.64 -9.23 1.00
C PRO A 260 19.83 -8.49 0.38
N THR A 261 20.41 -8.98 -0.71
CA THR A 261 21.55 -8.37 -1.39
C THR A 261 21.14 -7.31 -2.41
N ALA A 262 19.88 -7.36 -2.85
CA ALA A 262 19.32 -6.40 -3.80
C ALA A 262 19.21 -4.98 -3.22
N LYS A 263 18.97 -4.01 -4.08
CA LYS A 263 18.61 -2.65 -3.67
C LYS A 263 17.28 -2.68 -2.93
N ALA A 264 17.12 -1.82 -1.92
CA ALA A 264 15.92 -1.79 -1.11
C ALA A 264 14.70 -1.37 -1.93
N LYS A 265 13.65 -2.21 -1.94
CA LYS A 265 12.30 -1.88 -2.37
C LYS A 265 11.41 -1.87 -1.14
N ALA A 266 10.80 -0.72 -0.87
CA ALA A 266 10.02 -0.52 0.34
C ALA A 266 8.74 0.26 0.04
N ALA A 267 7.73 0.04 0.85
CA ALA A 267 6.51 0.83 0.82
C ALA A 267 6.45 1.80 1.98
N VAL A 268 6.03 3.03 1.71
CA VAL A 268 5.83 4.06 2.75
C VAL A 268 4.46 3.86 3.38
N VAL A 269 4.44 3.56 4.66
CA VAL A 269 3.22 3.38 5.46
C VAL A 269 2.69 4.73 5.94
N GLU A 270 3.57 5.55 6.48
CA GLU A 270 3.27 6.87 7.01
C GLU A 270 4.45 7.80 6.84
N SER A 271 4.18 9.10 6.70
CA SER A 271 5.21 10.13 6.71
C SER A 271 4.75 11.35 7.51
N SER A 272 5.67 11.95 8.25
CA SER A 272 5.40 13.12 9.07
C SER A 272 6.60 14.06 9.10
N LEU A 273 6.34 15.32 9.47
CA LEU A 273 7.40 16.31 9.71
C LEU A 273 7.58 16.49 11.21
N GLU A 274 8.65 15.95 11.76
CA GLU A 274 8.94 16.05 13.18
C GLU A 274 9.86 17.21 13.53
N LYS A 275 9.55 17.94 14.62
CA LYS A 275 10.43 19.01 15.12
C LYS A 275 11.78 18.42 15.54
N GLY A 276 12.86 18.93 14.94
CA GLY A 276 14.23 18.53 15.26
C GLY A 276 14.76 17.32 14.48
N ARG A 277 13.90 16.49 13.91
CA ARG A 277 14.29 15.36 13.04
C ARG A 277 14.08 15.66 11.56
N GLY A 278 13.15 16.54 11.22
CA GLY A 278 12.75 16.84 9.85
C GLY A 278 11.75 15.80 9.29
N PRO A 279 11.79 15.51 7.99
CA PRO A 279 10.93 14.50 7.40
C PRO A 279 11.28 13.10 7.94
N VAL A 280 10.28 12.41 8.46
CA VAL A 280 10.37 11.03 8.96
C VAL A 280 9.33 10.19 8.22
N ALA A 281 9.71 8.99 7.80
CA ALA A 281 8.80 8.06 7.16
C ALA A 281 8.92 6.68 7.82
N THR A 282 7.78 6.06 8.10
CA THR A 282 7.69 4.65 8.44
C THR A 282 7.56 3.86 7.15
N ILE A 283 8.48 2.93 6.95
CA ILE A 283 8.54 2.13 5.73
C ILE A 283 8.55 0.63 6.06
N ILE A 284 8.03 -0.17 5.13
CA ILE A 284 8.14 -1.62 5.15
C ILE A 284 9.01 -2.03 3.98
N VAL A 285 10.19 -2.59 4.27
CA VAL A 285 11.09 -3.11 3.26
C VAL A 285 10.60 -4.48 2.82
N GLN A 286 10.26 -4.61 1.54
CA GLN A 286 9.74 -5.85 0.96
C GLN A 286 10.83 -6.67 0.27
N ASN A 287 11.86 -6.01 -0.25
CA ASN A 287 13.02 -6.65 -0.88
C ASN A 287 14.27 -5.80 -0.65
N GLY A 288 15.44 -6.43 -0.68
CA GLY A 288 16.71 -5.75 -0.53
C GLY A 288 17.02 -5.28 0.89
N THR A 289 18.05 -4.46 1.00
CA THR A 289 18.50 -3.90 2.27
C THR A 289 18.68 -2.39 2.16
N LEU A 290 18.06 -1.65 3.08
CA LEU A 290 18.22 -0.20 3.20
C LEU A 290 19.26 0.12 4.30
N ARG A 291 20.18 1.03 4.01
CA ARG A 291 21.23 1.46 4.93
C ARG A 291 21.24 2.97 5.13
N ILE A 292 21.77 3.39 6.27
CA ILE A 292 22.04 4.82 6.50
C ILE A 292 23.04 5.30 5.45
N GLY A 293 22.70 6.42 4.80
CA GLY A 293 23.50 7.00 3.73
C GLY A 293 23.04 6.65 2.32
N ASP A 294 22.11 5.69 2.16
CA ASP A 294 21.54 5.36 0.86
C ASP A 294 20.70 6.50 0.30
N ASN A 295 20.75 6.66 -1.00
CA ASN A 295 19.85 7.54 -1.72
C ASN A 295 18.54 6.79 -2.00
N ILE A 296 17.42 7.44 -1.74
CA ILE A 296 16.08 6.90 -1.95
C ILE A 296 15.31 7.79 -2.93
N VAL A 297 14.47 7.16 -3.71
CA VAL A 297 13.48 7.82 -4.58
C VAL A 297 12.12 7.33 -4.15
N CYS A 298 11.18 8.25 -4.03
CA CYS A 298 9.79 7.96 -3.70
C CYS A 298 8.93 8.86 -4.57
N ASP A 299 8.29 8.26 -5.59
CA ASP A 299 7.52 8.99 -6.57
C ASP A 299 8.38 10.11 -7.22
N THR A 300 7.92 11.33 -7.22
CA THR A 300 8.65 12.51 -7.73
C THR A 300 9.71 13.09 -6.78
N THR A 301 9.88 12.48 -5.60
CA THR A 301 10.74 13.01 -4.54
C THR A 301 11.94 12.09 -4.31
N PHE A 302 13.09 12.68 -4.06
CA PHE A 302 14.30 11.96 -3.71
C PHE A 302 14.93 12.49 -2.43
N GLY A 303 15.72 11.65 -1.78
CA GLY A 303 16.39 12.01 -0.56
C GLY A 303 17.51 11.07 -0.19
N ARG A 304 18.14 11.35 0.95
CA ARG A 304 19.17 10.48 1.53
C ARG A 304 18.80 10.06 2.94
N VAL A 305 18.93 8.77 3.22
CA VAL A 305 18.66 8.21 4.55
C VAL A 305 19.70 8.76 5.55
N LYS A 306 19.24 9.54 6.53
CA LYS A 306 20.09 10.14 7.56
C LYS A 306 20.18 9.27 8.81
N ALA A 307 19.08 8.62 9.17
CA ALA A 307 18.99 7.74 10.33
C ALA A 307 17.92 6.67 10.09
N ILE A 308 18.06 5.53 10.74
CA ILE A 308 17.06 4.45 10.81
C ILE A 308 16.87 4.17 12.30
N THR A 309 15.64 4.19 12.80
CA THR A 309 15.30 3.99 14.23
C THR A 309 14.32 2.85 14.39
#